data_8f6a8e32c09ae3fcb53bc420346326e1
#
_entry.id   8f6a8e32c09ae3fcb53bc420346326e1
#
_cell.length_a   1.000
_cell.length_b   1.000
_cell.length_c   1.000
_cell.angle_alpha   90.00
_cell.angle_beta   90.00
_cell.angle_gamma   90.00
#
_symmetry.space_group_name_H-M   'P 1'
#
loop_
_entity.id
_entity.type
_entity.pdbx_description
1 polymer ?
#
loop_
_entity_poly.entity_id
_entity_poly.type
_entity_poly.pdbx_seq_one_letter_code
_entity_poly.pdbx_strand_id
1 'polypeptide(L)'
;MSNISRRKFLKGAGAAVLAVAASGVLAGCSGSEEKVPMKEVVVIFKNKVDGKEVAPRGTVKVPAADGTVDPSKVTAPDNYVVVDNKPVEIKTYTPAENAKPEDKAYEYIEVTVAFGDSTRTVKVKFVCDGKAVKTVEVNAKFNASVVAASAFESKLPKEYEIIDAQKEYAITDGEVNVFVQVRTVDVEYYFYYTKKIALGITTKIEVMSFKKPMLATVKSVPNTDSNIPAVAFIGDDGKKYKVVEPRPATYPVKNGVENGKIEIEVKAV
;
A
#
# COMPACT_ATOMS: atom_id res chain seq x y z
N MET A 1 6.20 -23.23 -6.63
CA MET A 1 5.93 -21.88 -7.20
C MET A 1 5.81 -22.04 -8.71
N SER A 2 4.59 -22.03 -9.24
CA SER A 2 4.35 -22.30 -10.66
C SER A 2 4.34 -20.99 -11.44
N ASN A 3 5.30 -20.82 -12.34
CA ASN A 3 5.33 -19.77 -13.32
C ASN A 3 4.15 -19.93 -14.28
N ILE A 4 3.08 -19.14 -14.08
CA ILE A 4 2.01 -19.00 -15.05
C ILE A 4 2.56 -18.14 -16.20
N SER A 5 2.93 -18.81 -17.29
CA SER A 5 3.44 -18.18 -18.50
C SER A 5 2.39 -17.20 -19.04
N ARG A 6 2.80 -15.95 -19.35
CA ARG A 6 1.99 -14.92 -20.02
C ARG A 6 1.30 -15.41 -21.30
N ARG A 7 1.81 -16.47 -21.91
CA ARG A 7 1.21 -17.11 -23.10
C ARG A 7 -0.07 -17.90 -22.83
N LYS A 8 -0.35 -18.33 -21.57
CA LYS A 8 -1.61 -19.01 -21.21
C LYS A 8 -2.75 -18.04 -20.92
N PHE A 9 -2.47 -16.79 -20.55
CA PHE A 9 -3.51 -15.78 -20.32
C PHE A 9 -4.15 -15.30 -21.64
N LEU A 10 -3.39 -15.27 -22.73
CA LEU A 10 -3.90 -14.88 -24.05
C LEU A 10 -4.76 -15.96 -24.74
N LYS A 11 -4.77 -17.21 -24.24
CA LYS A 11 -5.60 -18.28 -24.81
C LYS A 11 -7.00 -18.38 -24.22
N GLY A 12 -7.30 -17.66 -23.14
CA GLY A 12 -8.62 -17.67 -22.47
C GLY A 12 -9.57 -16.54 -22.84
N ALA A 13 -9.11 -15.53 -23.58
CA ALA A 13 -9.90 -14.35 -23.95
C ALA A 13 -10.45 -14.37 -25.38
N GLY A 14 -10.49 -15.51 -26.02
CA GLY A 14 -10.89 -15.63 -27.40
C GLY A 14 -11.95 -16.70 -27.62
N ALA A 15 -13.17 -16.41 -27.30
CA ALA A 15 -14.35 -16.99 -27.94
C ALA A 15 -15.65 -16.45 -27.33
N ALA A 16 -15.90 -15.15 -27.45
CA ALA A 16 -17.28 -14.73 -27.50
C ALA A 16 -17.81 -15.12 -28.89
N VAL A 17 -18.36 -16.32 -29.00
CA VAL A 17 -19.08 -16.76 -30.20
C VAL A 17 -20.29 -15.84 -30.33
N LEU A 18 -20.22 -14.90 -31.26
CA LEU A 18 -21.38 -14.12 -31.69
C LEU A 18 -22.32 -15.06 -32.46
N ALA A 19 -23.22 -15.73 -31.76
CA ALA A 19 -24.36 -16.36 -32.35
C ALA A 19 -25.29 -15.25 -32.84
N VAL A 20 -25.32 -15.02 -34.15
CA VAL A 20 -26.38 -14.25 -34.79
C VAL A 20 -27.65 -15.09 -34.70
N ALA A 21 -28.40 -14.93 -33.63
CA ALA A 21 -29.74 -15.46 -33.55
C ALA A 21 -30.65 -14.54 -34.38
N ALA A 22 -30.97 -14.98 -35.59
CA ALA A 22 -32.14 -14.49 -36.30
C ALA A 22 -33.37 -14.80 -35.44
N SER A 23 -33.79 -13.87 -34.57
CA SER A 23 -35.00 -14.02 -33.79
C SER A 23 -36.22 -13.83 -34.65
N GLY A 24 -36.96 -14.94 -34.83
CA GLY A 24 -38.23 -15.00 -35.49
C GLY A 24 -39.24 -14.01 -34.95
N VAL A 25 -40.00 -13.50 -35.89
CA VAL A 25 -41.14 -12.63 -35.72
C VAL A 25 -42.22 -13.34 -34.88
N LEU A 26 -42.53 -12.87 -33.70
CA LEU A 26 -43.81 -13.11 -33.04
C LEU A 26 -44.72 -11.90 -33.29
N ALA A 27 -45.69 -12.11 -34.15
CA ALA A 27 -46.76 -11.16 -34.41
C ALA A 27 -47.70 -11.07 -33.19
N GLY A 28 -47.84 -9.87 -32.63
CA GLY A 28 -48.80 -9.52 -31.58
C GLY A 28 -49.12 -8.05 -31.65
N CYS A 29 -50.34 -7.72 -32.00
CA CYS A 29 -50.95 -6.45 -32.33
C CYS A 29 -50.63 -5.22 -31.48
N SER A 30 -50.56 -4.10 -32.19
CA SER A 30 -50.94 -2.71 -31.97
C SER A 30 -49.81 -1.73 -31.69
N GLY A 31 -49.67 -0.80 -32.66
CA GLY A 31 -48.75 0.34 -32.61
C GLY A 31 -47.53 0.09 -33.46
N SER A 32 -47.52 0.55 -34.71
CA SER A 32 -46.34 0.49 -35.63
C SER A 32 -45.28 1.48 -35.21
N GLU A 33 -44.49 1.13 -34.19
CA GLU A 33 -43.13 1.65 -34.11
C GLU A 33 -42.28 0.78 -35.04
N GLU A 34 -41.84 1.34 -36.19
CA GLU A 34 -40.84 0.74 -37.04
C GLU A 34 -39.64 0.37 -36.21
N LYS A 35 -39.45 -0.93 -35.94
CA LYS A 35 -38.27 -1.42 -35.19
C LYS A 35 -37.07 -1.18 -36.10
N VAL A 36 -36.33 -0.10 -35.81
CA VAL A 36 -35.06 0.20 -36.48
C VAL A 36 -34.13 -1.00 -36.31
N PRO A 37 -33.65 -1.65 -37.34
CA PRO A 37 -32.73 -2.78 -37.21
C PRO A 37 -31.45 -2.29 -36.53
N MET A 38 -31.00 -3.04 -35.50
CA MET A 38 -29.80 -2.74 -34.72
C MET A 38 -28.66 -3.65 -35.10
N LYS A 39 -27.43 -3.12 -35.14
CA LYS A 39 -26.18 -3.88 -35.27
C LYS A 39 -25.34 -3.74 -34.03
N GLU A 40 -24.49 -4.73 -33.77
CA GLU A 40 -23.53 -4.72 -32.66
C GLU A 40 -22.14 -4.38 -33.22
N VAL A 41 -21.51 -3.37 -32.61
CA VAL A 41 -20.20 -2.87 -33.02
C VAL A 41 -19.22 -3.14 -31.88
N VAL A 42 -18.07 -3.72 -32.21
CA VAL A 42 -16.99 -3.98 -31.21
C VAL A 42 -16.30 -2.67 -30.86
N VAL A 43 -16.04 -2.47 -29.58
CA VAL A 43 -15.31 -1.30 -29.10
C VAL A 43 -13.90 -1.71 -28.69
N ILE A 44 -12.91 -1.15 -29.37
CA ILE A 44 -11.50 -1.28 -29.05
C ILE A 44 -11.06 -0.05 -28.31
N PHE A 45 -10.67 -0.19 -27.03
CA PHE A 45 -10.21 0.92 -26.22
C PHE A 45 -8.72 1.16 -26.45
N LYS A 46 -8.35 2.41 -26.75
CA LYS A 46 -6.96 2.86 -26.91
C LYS A 46 -6.56 3.79 -25.79
N ASN A 47 -5.48 3.48 -25.09
CA ASN A 47 -4.96 4.35 -24.05
C ASN A 47 -4.44 5.66 -24.66
N LYS A 48 -4.88 6.81 -24.14
CA LYS A 48 -4.49 8.14 -24.60
C LYS A 48 -2.97 8.39 -24.53
N VAL A 49 -2.28 7.74 -23.61
CA VAL A 49 -0.84 8.00 -23.36
C VAL A 49 0.07 7.31 -24.36
N ASP A 50 -0.19 6.02 -24.64
CA ASP A 50 0.70 5.18 -25.45
C ASP A 50 0.03 4.54 -26.67
N GLY A 51 -1.26 4.82 -26.89
CA GLY A 51 -2.05 4.30 -28.00
C GLY A 51 -2.28 2.78 -27.97
N LYS A 52 -1.84 2.09 -26.92
CA LYS A 52 -2.03 0.64 -26.80
C LYS A 52 -3.47 0.27 -26.49
N GLU A 53 -3.86 -0.93 -26.94
CA GLU A 53 -5.16 -1.48 -26.62
C GLU A 53 -5.29 -1.78 -25.13
N VAL A 54 -6.44 -1.38 -24.55
CA VAL A 54 -6.84 -1.66 -23.16
C VAL A 54 -7.87 -2.77 -23.19
N ALA A 55 -7.62 -3.86 -22.51
CA ALA A 55 -8.56 -4.96 -22.35
C ALA A 55 -9.48 -4.74 -21.13
N PRO A 56 -10.72 -5.28 -21.14
CA PRO A 56 -11.34 -6.00 -22.24
C PRO A 56 -11.92 -5.09 -23.33
N ARG A 57 -12.14 -5.62 -24.53
CA ARG A 57 -12.95 -4.97 -25.56
C ARG A 57 -14.40 -4.90 -25.11
N GLY A 58 -15.10 -3.84 -25.51
CA GLY A 58 -16.53 -3.68 -25.28
C GLY A 58 -17.36 -3.97 -26.52
N THR A 59 -18.68 -3.83 -26.38
CA THR A 59 -19.63 -3.81 -27.51
C THR A 59 -20.65 -2.70 -27.29
N VAL A 60 -21.18 -2.16 -28.40
CA VAL A 60 -22.25 -1.16 -28.39
C VAL A 60 -23.27 -1.48 -29.48
N LYS A 61 -24.56 -1.32 -29.19
CA LYS A 61 -25.65 -1.50 -30.16
C LYS A 61 -26.03 -0.15 -30.74
N VAL A 62 -26.03 -0.11 -32.08
CA VAL A 62 -26.41 1.10 -32.82
C VAL A 62 -27.38 0.74 -33.98
N PRO A 63 -28.16 1.69 -34.49
CA PRO A 63 -28.95 1.47 -35.70
C PRO A 63 -28.06 0.93 -36.85
N ALA A 64 -28.55 -0.03 -37.62
CA ALA A 64 -27.77 -0.67 -38.66
C ALA A 64 -27.31 0.30 -39.78
N ALA A 65 -28.04 1.40 -39.96
CA ALA A 65 -27.72 2.45 -40.92
C ALA A 65 -26.64 3.42 -40.44
N ASP A 66 -26.30 3.42 -39.14
CA ASP A 66 -25.34 4.38 -38.57
C ASP A 66 -23.92 4.04 -39.03
N GLY A 67 -23.20 5.05 -39.52
CA GLY A 67 -21.77 4.99 -39.88
C GLY A 67 -20.85 5.43 -38.75
N THR A 68 -21.39 5.95 -37.65
CA THR A 68 -20.66 6.47 -36.50
C THR A 68 -21.30 6.06 -35.18
N VAL A 69 -20.51 6.08 -34.12
CA VAL A 69 -20.97 5.85 -32.74
C VAL A 69 -20.66 7.07 -31.88
N ASP A 70 -21.65 7.52 -31.11
CA ASP A 70 -21.44 8.53 -30.08
C ASP A 70 -20.67 7.92 -28.89
N PRO A 71 -19.47 8.41 -28.54
CA PRO A 71 -18.67 7.88 -27.44
C PRO A 71 -19.38 7.88 -26.08
N SER A 72 -20.36 8.75 -25.88
CA SER A 72 -21.14 8.79 -24.63
C SER A 72 -21.98 7.53 -24.37
N LYS A 73 -22.26 6.75 -25.44
CA LYS A 73 -22.96 5.46 -25.37
C LYS A 73 -22.05 4.28 -25.05
N VAL A 74 -20.74 4.52 -24.96
CA VAL A 74 -19.74 3.47 -24.74
C VAL A 74 -19.36 3.43 -23.26
N THR A 75 -19.45 2.26 -22.64
CA THR A 75 -18.97 2.03 -21.28
C THR A 75 -17.48 1.70 -21.31
N ALA A 76 -16.66 2.54 -20.68
CA ALA A 76 -15.22 2.31 -20.58
C ALA A 76 -14.93 1.09 -19.68
N PRO A 77 -13.76 0.43 -19.86
CA PRO A 77 -13.26 -0.56 -18.91
C PRO A 77 -13.10 0.01 -17.51
N ASP A 78 -13.07 -0.87 -16.51
CA ASP A 78 -12.86 -0.47 -15.11
C ASP A 78 -11.62 0.42 -14.96
N ASN A 79 -11.78 1.49 -14.18
CA ASN A 79 -10.74 2.50 -13.91
C ASN A 79 -10.37 3.41 -15.10
N TYR A 80 -11.08 3.33 -16.22
CA TYR A 80 -10.91 4.20 -17.35
C TYR A 80 -12.14 5.08 -17.57
N VAL A 81 -11.92 6.21 -18.22
CA VAL A 81 -12.98 7.10 -18.73
C VAL A 81 -12.77 7.34 -20.21
N VAL A 82 -13.86 7.40 -20.97
CA VAL A 82 -13.84 7.79 -22.38
C VAL A 82 -13.47 9.27 -22.46
N VAL A 83 -12.50 9.60 -23.30
CA VAL A 83 -12.04 10.99 -23.49
C VAL A 83 -12.38 11.57 -24.87
N ASP A 84 -12.86 10.74 -25.79
CA ASP A 84 -13.39 11.21 -27.05
C ASP A 84 -14.73 11.91 -26.84
N ASN A 85 -14.92 13.05 -27.49
CA ASN A 85 -16.12 13.90 -27.39
C ASN A 85 -16.80 14.12 -28.74
N LYS A 86 -16.37 13.41 -29.77
CA LYS A 86 -16.92 13.44 -31.14
C LYS A 86 -17.32 12.06 -31.56
N PRO A 87 -18.36 11.90 -32.42
CA PRO A 87 -18.73 10.62 -33.00
C PRO A 87 -17.53 9.93 -33.63
N VAL A 88 -17.38 8.63 -33.36
CA VAL A 88 -16.29 7.79 -33.85
C VAL A 88 -16.79 6.97 -35.03
N GLU A 89 -16.03 6.94 -36.13
CA GLU A 89 -16.37 6.23 -37.35
C GLU A 89 -16.30 4.72 -37.13
N ILE A 90 -17.30 3.99 -37.67
CA ILE A 90 -17.34 2.53 -37.68
C ILE A 90 -16.44 2.02 -38.80
N LYS A 91 -15.46 1.21 -38.44
CA LYS A 91 -14.51 0.54 -39.35
C LYS A 91 -14.87 -0.93 -39.48
N THR A 92 -14.50 -1.55 -40.58
CA THR A 92 -14.68 -2.99 -40.81
C THR A 92 -13.33 -3.69 -40.75
N TYR A 93 -13.24 -4.70 -39.85
CA TYR A 93 -12.14 -5.66 -39.89
C TYR A 93 -12.48 -6.76 -40.87
N THR A 94 -11.61 -6.99 -41.83
CA THR A 94 -11.70 -8.12 -42.81
C THR A 94 -10.51 -9.04 -42.54
N PRO A 95 -10.75 -10.33 -42.22
CA PRO A 95 -9.67 -11.30 -42.05
C PRO A 95 -8.81 -11.43 -43.31
N ALA A 96 -7.53 -11.72 -43.11
CA ALA A 96 -6.64 -12.02 -44.26
C ALA A 96 -7.04 -13.32 -44.95
N GLU A 97 -6.63 -13.49 -46.23
CA GLU A 97 -6.98 -14.64 -47.06
C GLU A 97 -6.60 -16.00 -46.45
N ASN A 98 -5.56 -16.01 -45.57
CA ASN A 98 -5.05 -17.21 -44.89
C ASN A 98 -5.47 -17.21 -43.40
N ALA A 99 -6.46 -16.42 -43.01
CA ALA A 99 -6.96 -16.39 -41.62
C ALA A 99 -7.62 -17.73 -41.26
N LYS A 100 -7.66 -18.01 -39.99
CA LYS A 100 -8.31 -19.22 -39.49
C LYS A 100 -9.82 -19.16 -39.73
N PRO A 101 -10.51 -20.31 -39.87
CA PRO A 101 -11.96 -20.35 -40.09
C PRO A 101 -12.79 -19.66 -39.01
N GLU A 102 -12.25 -19.53 -37.82
CA GLU A 102 -12.86 -18.80 -36.69
C GLU A 102 -12.73 -17.27 -36.76
N ASP A 103 -11.82 -16.74 -37.60
CA ASP A 103 -11.63 -15.30 -37.80
C ASP A 103 -12.70 -14.77 -38.72
N LYS A 104 -13.73 -14.12 -38.17
CA LYS A 104 -14.83 -13.52 -38.92
C LYS A 104 -14.64 -12.02 -39.06
N ALA A 105 -15.17 -11.46 -40.14
CA ALA A 105 -15.29 -10.03 -40.32
C ALA A 105 -16.20 -9.44 -39.21
N TYR A 106 -15.84 -8.29 -38.66
CA TYR A 106 -16.67 -7.56 -37.70
C TYR A 106 -16.51 -6.06 -37.88
N GLU A 107 -17.53 -5.32 -37.47
CA GLU A 107 -17.46 -3.87 -37.39
C GLU A 107 -16.92 -3.44 -36.01
N TYR A 108 -16.06 -2.41 -36.00
CA TYR A 108 -15.47 -1.91 -34.77
C TYR A 108 -15.29 -0.41 -34.81
N ILE A 109 -15.15 0.16 -33.60
CA ILE A 109 -14.69 1.52 -33.36
C ILE A 109 -13.45 1.50 -32.45
N GLU A 110 -12.60 2.51 -32.59
CA GLU A 110 -11.49 2.75 -31.68
C GLU A 110 -11.82 3.98 -30.82
N VAL A 111 -11.99 3.77 -29.51
CA VAL A 111 -12.35 4.81 -28.56
C VAL A 111 -11.16 5.09 -27.66
N THR A 112 -10.78 6.36 -27.54
CA THR A 112 -9.69 6.77 -26.68
C THR A 112 -10.16 6.80 -25.22
N VAL A 113 -9.40 6.16 -24.35
CA VAL A 113 -9.64 6.14 -22.90
C VAL A 113 -8.43 6.65 -22.14
N ALA A 114 -8.67 7.28 -21.00
CA ALA A 114 -7.65 7.65 -20.04
C ALA A 114 -7.98 7.07 -18.67
N PHE A 115 -6.98 6.92 -17.81
CA PHE A 115 -7.24 6.54 -16.43
C PHE A 115 -8.15 7.59 -15.77
N GLY A 116 -9.19 7.10 -15.10
CA GLY A 116 -10.04 7.95 -14.25
C GLY A 116 -9.35 8.35 -12.95
N ASP A 117 -10.06 9.13 -12.12
CA ASP A 117 -9.58 9.53 -10.79
C ASP A 117 -9.71 8.40 -9.74
N SER A 118 -9.94 7.17 -10.17
CA SER A 118 -10.01 6.02 -9.29
C SER A 118 -8.70 5.79 -8.56
N THR A 119 -8.82 5.40 -7.28
CA THR A 119 -7.68 5.02 -6.44
C THR A 119 -7.65 3.52 -6.23
N ARG A 120 -6.46 3.00 -5.95
CA ARG A 120 -6.25 1.63 -5.51
C ARG A 120 -5.52 1.60 -4.18
N THR A 121 -5.76 0.57 -3.39
CA THR A 121 -5.00 0.31 -2.17
C THR A 121 -3.63 -0.24 -2.52
N VAL A 122 -2.59 0.36 -1.95
CA VAL A 122 -1.20 -0.08 -2.06
C VAL A 122 -0.71 -0.46 -0.68
N LYS A 123 -0.06 -1.62 -0.56
CA LYS A 123 0.55 -2.07 0.70
C LYS A 123 1.96 -1.51 0.83
N VAL A 124 2.23 -0.80 1.90
CA VAL A 124 3.56 -0.31 2.26
C VAL A 124 4.12 -1.18 3.37
N LYS A 125 5.22 -1.87 3.10
CA LYS A 125 5.93 -2.74 4.04
C LYS A 125 7.17 -2.04 4.56
N PHE A 126 7.26 -1.82 5.85
CA PHE A 126 8.49 -1.40 6.52
C PHE A 126 9.34 -2.63 6.79
N VAL A 127 10.54 -2.68 6.19
CA VAL A 127 11.40 -3.87 6.18
C VAL A 127 12.70 -3.58 6.94
N CYS A 128 12.94 -4.33 8.02
CA CYS A 128 14.20 -4.32 8.79
C CYS A 128 14.83 -5.70 8.72
N ASP A 129 16.10 -5.78 8.34
CA ASP A 129 16.86 -7.05 8.21
C ASP A 129 16.11 -8.13 7.40
N GLY A 130 15.51 -7.72 6.28
CA GLY A 130 14.77 -8.60 5.38
C GLY A 130 13.40 -9.05 5.88
N LYS A 131 12.94 -8.58 7.04
CA LYS A 131 11.63 -8.93 7.62
C LYS A 131 10.73 -7.70 7.69
N ALA A 132 9.46 -7.85 7.34
CA ALA A 132 8.47 -6.80 7.52
C ALA A 132 8.18 -6.61 9.01
N VAL A 133 8.50 -5.43 9.54
CA VAL A 133 8.19 -5.05 10.93
C VAL A 133 6.79 -4.47 11.07
N LYS A 134 6.27 -3.89 9.99
CA LYS A 134 4.87 -3.42 9.89
C LYS A 134 4.46 -3.34 8.43
N THR A 135 3.18 -3.59 8.16
CA THR A 135 2.54 -3.32 6.87
C THR A 135 1.39 -2.36 7.09
N VAL A 136 1.28 -1.35 6.23
CA VAL A 136 0.18 -0.39 6.25
C VAL A 136 -0.41 -0.25 4.85
N GLU A 137 -1.66 0.15 4.77
CA GLU A 137 -2.34 0.41 3.52
C GLU A 137 -2.46 1.91 3.27
N VAL A 138 -2.24 2.32 2.04
CA VAL A 138 -2.40 3.69 1.55
C VAL A 138 -3.14 3.69 0.22
N ASN A 139 -3.85 4.76 -0.06
CA ASN A 139 -4.52 4.92 -1.35
C ASN A 139 -3.59 5.68 -2.31
N ALA A 140 -3.44 5.15 -3.50
CA ALA A 140 -2.74 5.79 -4.61
C ALA A 140 -3.66 5.87 -5.83
N LYS A 141 -3.42 6.81 -6.74
CA LYS A 141 -4.13 6.81 -8.03
C LYS A 141 -3.93 5.47 -8.72
N PHE A 142 -4.94 4.99 -9.43
CA PHE A 142 -4.90 3.64 -10.03
C PHE A 142 -3.68 3.42 -10.93
N ASN A 143 -3.29 4.43 -11.68
CA ASN A 143 -2.13 4.42 -12.58
C ASN A 143 -0.82 4.89 -11.94
N ALA A 144 -0.81 5.20 -10.64
CA ALA A 144 0.41 5.65 -9.98
C ALA A 144 1.49 4.56 -9.98
N SER A 145 2.70 4.93 -10.38
CA SER A 145 3.90 4.09 -10.29
C SER A 145 4.68 4.31 -9.00
N VAL A 146 4.34 5.36 -8.24
CA VAL A 146 4.99 5.73 -6.99
C VAL A 146 3.96 6.12 -5.92
N VAL A 147 4.39 6.05 -4.65
CA VAL A 147 3.66 6.56 -3.48
C VAL A 147 4.52 7.61 -2.79
N ALA A 148 3.94 8.76 -2.46
CA ALA A 148 4.64 9.79 -1.70
C ALA A 148 4.90 9.33 -0.26
N ALA A 149 6.08 9.62 0.28
CA ALA A 149 6.48 9.29 1.65
C ALA A 149 5.48 9.80 2.69
N SER A 150 4.97 11.02 2.50
CA SER A 150 3.97 11.64 3.39
C SER A 150 2.69 10.84 3.58
N ALA A 151 2.37 9.90 2.69
CA ALA A 151 1.19 9.04 2.80
C ALA A 151 1.33 7.95 3.89
N PHE A 152 2.56 7.63 4.33
CA PHE A 152 2.81 6.51 5.25
C PHE A 152 3.84 6.79 6.34
N GLU A 153 4.70 7.82 6.25
CA GLU A 153 5.73 8.10 7.25
C GLU A 153 5.18 8.21 8.68
N SER A 154 4.03 8.85 8.86
CA SER A 154 3.38 8.96 10.17
C SER A 154 2.93 7.62 10.77
N LYS A 155 2.90 6.56 9.95
CA LYS A 155 2.52 5.20 10.34
C LYS A 155 3.73 4.33 10.70
N LEU A 156 4.95 4.83 10.52
CA LEU A 156 6.18 4.14 10.92
C LEU A 156 6.20 3.93 12.44
N PRO A 157 6.54 2.73 12.95
CA PRO A 157 6.71 2.53 14.39
C PRO A 157 7.86 3.39 14.93
N LYS A 158 7.69 3.94 16.13
CA LYS A 158 8.62 4.91 16.74
C LYS A 158 10.02 4.33 17.02
N GLU A 159 10.12 3.01 17.10
CA GLU A 159 11.39 2.29 17.29
C GLU A 159 12.28 2.28 16.05
N TYR A 160 11.74 2.69 14.88
CA TYR A 160 12.43 2.60 13.60
C TYR A 160 12.60 3.96 12.93
N GLU A 161 13.57 4.04 12.05
CA GLU A 161 13.80 5.16 11.14
C GLU A 161 14.06 4.63 9.72
N ILE A 162 13.72 5.43 8.70
CA ILE A 162 13.94 5.07 7.31
C ILE A 162 15.43 5.24 6.99
N ILE A 163 16.06 4.22 6.37
CA ILE A 163 17.49 4.23 6.06
C ILE A 163 17.77 5.29 4.98
N ASP A 164 17.13 5.18 3.82
CA ASP A 164 17.32 6.11 2.68
C ASP A 164 16.00 6.82 2.40
N ALA A 165 15.73 7.91 3.14
CA ALA A 165 14.48 8.65 3.01
C ALA A 165 14.35 9.28 1.61
N GLN A 166 13.31 8.89 0.89
CA GLN A 166 12.96 9.42 -0.42
C GLN A 166 11.63 10.17 -0.34
N LYS A 167 11.39 11.11 -1.27
CA LYS A 167 10.09 11.79 -1.36
C LYS A 167 9.00 10.87 -1.91
N GLU A 168 9.39 9.92 -2.77
CA GLU A 168 8.48 8.99 -3.45
C GLU A 168 9.11 7.60 -3.53
N TYR A 169 8.29 6.58 -3.39
CA TYR A 169 8.69 5.17 -3.40
C TYR A 169 7.97 4.41 -4.51
N ALA A 170 8.71 3.65 -5.30
CA ALA A 170 8.18 2.88 -6.42
C ALA A 170 7.19 1.79 -5.98
N ILE A 171 6.09 1.65 -6.71
CA ILE A 171 5.12 0.57 -6.54
C ILE A 171 5.54 -0.60 -7.43
N THR A 172 5.83 -1.74 -6.83
CA THR A 172 6.16 -2.99 -7.52
C THR A 172 5.15 -4.06 -7.12
N ASP A 173 4.44 -4.62 -8.08
CA ASP A 173 3.40 -5.65 -7.86
C ASP A 173 2.32 -5.25 -6.82
N GLY A 174 1.98 -3.96 -6.77
CA GLY A 174 0.98 -3.42 -5.84
C GLY A 174 1.49 -3.16 -4.42
N GLU A 175 2.80 -3.28 -4.19
CA GLU A 175 3.45 -3.09 -2.90
C GLU A 175 4.59 -2.07 -2.99
N VAL A 176 4.91 -1.46 -1.86
CA VAL A 176 6.07 -0.59 -1.65
C VAL A 176 6.89 -1.18 -0.51
N ASN A 177 8.18 -1.38 -0.70
CA ASN A 177 9.11 -1.76 0.35
C ASN A 177 9.91 -0.54 0.81
N VAL A 178 9.80 -0.21 2.08
CA VAL A 178 10.53 0.89 2.74
C VAL A 178 11.52 0.28 3.72
N PHE A 179 12.80 0.42 3.45
CA PHE A 179 13.84 -0.13 4.31
C PHE A 179 14.05 0.76 5.54
N VAL A 180 14.03 0.12 6.70
CA VAL A 180 14.13 0.78 7.99
C VAL A 180 15.18 0.10 8.87
N GLN A 181 15.73 0.87 9.81
CA GLN A 181 16.62 0.36 10.86
C GLN A 181 16.07 0.72 12.23
N VAL A 182 16.52 -0.01 13.26
CA VAL A 182 16.19 0.31 14.64
C VAL A 182 16.90 1.59 15.03
N ARG A 183 16.17 2.56 15.56
CA ARG A 183 16.74 3.82 16.05
C ARG A 183 17.59 3.57 17.29
N THR A 184 18.65 4.38 17.44
CA THR A 184 19.36 4.53 18.68
C THR A 184 18.78 5.72 19.43
N VAL A 185 18.43 5.52 20.70
CA VAL A 185 17.84 6.53 21.58
C VAL A 185 18.62 6.63 22.88
N ASP A 186 18.65 7.81 23.48
CA ASP A 186 19.26 7.98 24.78
C ASP A 186 18.31 7.50 25.88
N VAL A 187 18.78 6.56 26.68
CA VAL A 187 18.07 6.03 27.85
C VAL A 187 18.75 6.53 29.13
N GLU A 188 17.95 7.08 30.05
CA GLU A 188 18.42 7.58 31.33
C GLU A 188 18.57 6.44 32.35
N TYR A 189 19.75 6.25 32.88
CA TYR A 189 19.99 5.46 34.09
C TYR A 189 19.79 6.36 35.28
N TYR A 190 18.77 6.10 36.10
CA TYR A 190 18.32 6.93 37.23
C TYR A 190 18.49 6.20 38.52
N PHE A 191 19.46 6.61 39.33
CA PHE A 191 19.75 6.06 40.63
C PHE A 191 19.08 6.90 41.71
N TYR A 192 18.29 6.26 42.57
CA TYR A 192 17.51 6.94 43.60
C TYR A 192 17.46 6.15 44.88
N TYR A 193 17.27 6.82 46.00
CA TYR A 193 16.80 6.18 47.23
C TYR A 193 15.40 6.69 47.62
N THR A 194 14.68 5.85 48.35
CA THR A 194 13.34 6.18 48.80
C THR A 194 13.39 6.79 50.20
N LYS A 195 12.86 8.00 50.35
CA LYS A 195 12.77 8.71 51.65
C LYS A 195 11.31 8.80 52.08
N LYS A 196 11.02 8.42 53.32
CA LYS A 196 9.72 8.69 53.94
C LYS A 196 9.66 10.17 54.36
N ILE A 197 8.65 10.87 53.90
CA ILE A 197 8.28 12.20 54.33
C ILE A 197 7.04 12.14 55.22
N ALA A 198 6.52 13.26 55.73
CA ALA A 198 5.38 13.28 56.66
C ALA A 198 4.15 12.47 56.11
N LEU A 199 3.34 11.93 57.01
CA LEU A 199 2.10 11.20 56.70
C LEU A 199 2.27 9.87 55.94
N GLY A 200 3.44 9.23 56.02
CA GLY A 200 3.67 7.94 55.37
C GLY A 200 3.91 8.01 53.85
N ILE A 201 3.95 9.19 53.29
CA ILE A 201 4.28 9.40 51.89
C ILE A 201 5.77 9.12 51.67
N THR A 202 6.08 8.37 50.61
CA THR A 202 7.47 8.14 50.19
C THR A 202 7.76 8.92 48.92
N THR A 203 8.97 9.46 48.82
CA THR A 203 9.46 10.16 47.63
C THR A 203 10.79 9.56 47.19
N LYS A 204 11.05 9.58 45.88
CA LYS A 204 12.33 9.20 45.32
C LYS A 204 13.25 10.41 45.32
N ILE A 205 14.43 10.25 45.87
CA ILE A 205 15.48 11.26 45.87
C ILE A 205 16.55 10.78 44.91
N GLU A 206 16.82 11.56 43.86
CA GLU A 206 17.90 11.31 42.94
C GLU A 206 19.26 11.35 43.59
N VAL A 207 20.10 10.42 43.22
CA VAL A 207 21.48 10.31 43.69
C VAL A 207 22.45 10.62 42.54
N MET A 208 22.12 10.11 41.38
CA MET A 208 22.90 10.27 40.16
C MET A 208 22.01 9.91 38.97
N SER A 209 22.18 10.60 37.84
CA SER A 209 21.63 10.15 36.56
C SER A 209 22.57 10.44 35.41
N PHE A 210 22.50 9.62 34.37
CA PHE A 210 23.20 9.83 33.11
C PHE A 210 22.48 9.13 31.99
N LYS A 211 22.73 9.59 30.74
CA LYS A 211 22.13 9.00 29.53
C LYS A 211 23.13 8.14 28.80
N LYS A 212 22.65 7.07 28.21
CA LYS A 212 23.41 6.16 27.35
C LYS A 212 22.63 5.82 26.11
N PRO A 213 23.27 5.78 24.93
CA PRO A 213 22.64 5.33 23.71
C PRO A 213 22.28 3.85 23.81
N MET A 214 21.05 3.52 23.37
CA MET A 214 20.50 2.16 23.38
C MET A 214 19.58 1.99 22.18
N LEU A 215 19.49 0.77 21.64
CA LEU A 215 18.51 0.48 20.59
C LEU A 215 17.10 0.62 21.15
N ALA A 216 16.23 1.30 20.41
CA ALA A 216 14.85 1.62 20.83
C ALA A 216 13.96 0.38 21.06
N THR A 217 14.36 -0.77 20.57
CA THR A 217 13.67 -2.06 20.79
C THR A 217 14.03 -2.73 22.11
N VAL A 218 15.06 -2.27 22.83
CA VAL A 218 15.45 -2.82 24.12
C VAL A 218 14.41 -2.47 25.18
N LYS A 219 13.81 -3.48 25.80
CA LYS A 219 12.76 -3.31 26.83
C LYS A 219 13.27 -3.42 28.26
N SER A 220 14.44 -4.00 28.45
CA SER A 220 15.10 -4.12 29.76
C SER A 220 16.59 -4.35 29.60
N VAL A 221 17.35 -4.06 30.66
CA VAL A 221 18.78 -4.37 30.76
C VAL A 221 19.01 -5.40 31.86
N PRO A 222 20.01 -6.30 31.75
CA PRO A 222 20.35 -7.25 32.78
C PRO A 222 20.97 -6.52 34.01
N ASN A 223 20.90 -7.11 35.18
CA ASN A 223 21.54 -6.57 36.38
C ASN A 223 23.09 -6.56 36.34
N THR A 224 23.64 -7.25 35.34
CA THR A 224 25.07 -7.28 35.02
C THR A 224 25.48 -6.21 34.01
N ASP A 225 24.55 -5.33 33.59
CA ASP A 225 24.86 -4.21 32.68
C ASP A 225 26.00 -3.36 33.26
N SER A 226 26.98 -3.03 32.46
CA SER A 226 28.19 -2.31 32.87
C SER A 226 27.92 -0.89 33.42
N ASN A 227 26.75 -0.34 33.11
CA ASN A 227 26.31 0.97 33.62
C ASN A 227 25.66 0.87 35.00
N ILE A 228 25.45 -0.34 35.57
CA ILE A 228 24.91 -0.60 36.87
C ILE A 228 26.05 -1.01 37.82
N PRO A 229 26.47 -0.14 38.76
CA PRO A 229 27.63 -0.42 39.62
C PRO A 229 27.50 -1.72 40.41
N ALA A 230 28.47 -2.63 40.29
CA ALA A 230 28.53 -3.86 41.04
C ALA A 230 28.94 -3.61 42.51
N VAL A 231 29.68 -2.53 42.73
CA VAL A 231 30.23 -2.10 44.04
C VAL A 231 29.66 -0.74 44.46
N ALA A 232 30.00 -0.30 45.63
CA ALA A 232 29.59 1.04 46.10
C ALA A 232 30.26 2.15 45.24
N PHE A 233 29.50 3.20 44.96
CA PHE A 233 29.91 4.34 44.13
C PHE A 233 29.63 5.67 44.84
N ILE A 234 30.15 6.78 44.32
CA ILE A 234 29.90 8.13 44.83
C ILE A 234 28.75 8.74 44.02
N GLY A 235 27.69 9.20 44.66
CA GLY A 235 26.63 9.96 44.03
C GLY A 235 27.01 11.42 43.81
N ASP A 236 26.13 12.15 43.08
CA ASP A 236 26.34 13.56 42.74
C ASP A 236 26.41 14.47 43.99
N ASP A 237 25.83 14.03 45.13
CA ASP A 237 25.89 14.69 46.41
C ASP A 237 27.19 14.40 47.22
N GLY A 238 28.14 13.68 46.63
CA GLY A 238 29.41 13.31 47.23
C GLY A 238 29.35 12.17 48.24
N LYS A 239 28.18 11.59 48.52
CA LYS A 239 28.04 10.45 49.43
C LYS A 239 28.21 9.12 48.74
N LYS A 240 28.49 8.10 49.55
CA LYS A 240 28.70 6.74 49.04
C LYS A 240 27.40 5.93 49.06
N TYR A 241 27.12 5.27 47.97
CA TYR A 241 25.90 4.50 47.77
C TYR A 241 26.21 3.12 47.20
N LYS A 242 25.29 2.18 47.40
CA LYS A 242 25.29 0.87 46.72
C LYS A 242 23.89 0.49 46.25
N VAL A 243 23.78 -0.29 45.20
CA VAL A 243 22.51 -0.83 44.72
C VAL A 243 21.86 -1.71 45.81
N VAL A 244 20.54 -1.59 45.95
CA VAL A 244 19.80 -2.39 46.97
C VAL A 244 19.80 -3.87 46.56
N GLU A 245 20.06 -4.73 47.56
CA GLU A 245 20.02 -6.19 47.38
C GLU A 245 18.74 -6.79 47.99
N PRO A 246 18.15 -7.86 47.39
CA PRO A 246 18.60 -8.56 46.18
C PRO A 246 18.29 -7.76 44.92
N ARG A 247 19.19 -7.77 43.96
CA ARG A 247 18.99 -7.14 42.65
C ARG A 247 17.97 -7.93 41.82
N PRO A 248 17.08 -7.27 41.05
CA PRO A 248 16.26 -7.96 40.07
C PRO A 248 17.16 -8.55 39.00
N ALA A 249 16.70 -9.59 38.31
CA ALA A 249 17.45 -10.17 37.19
C ALA A 249 17.62 -9.16 36.03
N THR A 250 16.61 -8.33 35.80
CA THR A 250 16.61 -7.26 34.78
C THR A 250 15.95 -6.01 35.30
N TYR A 251 16.38 -4.85 34.79
CA TYR A 251 15.75 -3.55 35.00
C TYR A 251 14.97 -3.13 33.77
N PRO A 252 13.66 -2.89 33.85
CA PRO A 252 12.84 -2.50 32.69
C PRO A 252 13.16 -1.06 32.25
N VAL A 253 13.13 -0.83 30.92
CA VAL A 253 13.12 0.51 30.33
C VAL A 253 11.70 1.04 30.41
N LYS A 254 11.45 2.04 31.24
CA LYS A 254 10.15 2.71 31.41
C LYS A 254 10.02 3.91 30.46
N ASN A 255 8.80 4.45 30.33
CA ASN A 255 8.45 5.69 29.61
C ASN A 255 8.64 5.65 28.08
N GLY A 256 8.83 4.46 27.46
CA GLY A 256 8.86 4.29 26.01
C GLY A 256 10.16 4.75 25.35
N VAL A 257 10.11 4.83 24.00
CA VAL A 257 11.29 4.99 23.14
C VAL A 257 11.98 6.34 23.30
N GLU A 258 11.23 7.44 23.46
CA GLU A 258 11.80 8.81 23.41
C GLU A 258 12.30 9.31 24.76
N ASN A 259 11.79 8.75 25.86
CA ASN A 259 12.12 9.14 27.25
C ASN A 259 12.42 7.91 28.10
N GLY A 260 13.13 6.94 27.50
CA GLY A 260 13.46 5.70 28.17
C GLY A 260 14.20 5.94 29.48
N LYS A 261 13.74 5.30 30.58
CA LYS A 261 14.30 5.45 31.93
C LYS A 261 14.46 4.09 32.60
N ILE A 262 15.64 3.84 33.13
CA ILE A 262 15.97 2.68 33.93
C ILE A 262 16.10 3.16 35.38
N GLU A 263 15.18 2.74 36.22
CA GLU A 263 15.17 3.13 37.66
C GLU A 263 15.90 2.09 38.51
N ILE A 264 16.91 2.54 39.27
CA ILE A 264 17.77 1.70 40.11
C ILE A 264 17.74 2.22 41.50
N GLU A 265 17.20 1.43 42.43
CA GLU A 265 17.16 1.81 43.84
C GLU A 265 18.51 1.55 44.50
N VAL A 266 18.96 2.54 45.29
CA VAL A 266 20.23 2.51 46.00
C VAL A 266 20.04 2.86 47.47
N LYS A 267 21.04 2.53 48.30
CA LYS A 267 21.08 2.91 49.69
C LYS A 267 22.45 3.47 50.05
N ALA A 268 22.49 4.40 50.98
CA ALA A 268 23.74 4.92 51.56
C ALA A 268 24.56 3.81 52.25
N VAL A 269 25.87 3.95 52.20
CA VAL A 269 26.82 3.00 52.77
C VAL A 269 27.61 3.65 53.90
#